data_b6259ceaaec36f0bb42d1c4bad941d1e
#
_entry.id   b6259ceaaec36f0bb42d1c4bad941d1e
#
_cell.length_a   1.000
_cell.length_b   1.000
_cell.length_c   1.000
_cell.angle_alpha   90.00
_cell.angle_beta   90.00
_cell.angle_gamma   90.00
#
_symmetry.space_group_name_H-M   'P 1'
#
loop_
_entity.id
_entity.type
_entity.pdbx_description
1 polymer ?
#
loop_
_entity_poly.entity_id
_entity_poly.type
_entity_poly.pdbx_seq_one_letter_code
_entity_poly.pdbx_strand_id
1 'polypeptide(L)'
;MSKRVILCFDGEWNPPPDSGVWGSSARTLTQHSASGSVSTPATNVLRLYQSILPKTVDGRVQQKWYDPGTEMLWYHRFRDGSFGYGLDRTILQAYAYLAATYEPADELFIYGFSRGAYTARSLVGLLTSAGLPLPTLLHGDHLRLVREAAATLSLASDAPDQLREGLTRMVLDPANHLIGEAYQTYRTLQSDSQTSKLAIGRRRGTQDIPVTLLGLWDTVGPLGIPTNALRWLNEHRYNFRDTELSPIVQQAYHALAIDEHRADHNATLWTAPAKSGQTIEQRWFAGAHGDLGGTYPDRELADVSLSWILRHSIGKGLAIDPSGLPEKPNALSPMHDSFSECFVGFRKWIHSRFYRPVMQTGTNTESLDESIRIRLLTNPEYRPNNEGLKSAITFR
;
A
#
# COMPACT_ATOMS: atom_id res chain seq x y z
N MET A 1 -27.08 -3.11 9.84
CA MET A 1 -25.97 -3.98 10.28
C MET A 1 -24.68 -3.34 9.83
N SER A 2 -23.66 -3.30 10.70
CA SER A 2 -22.34 -2.81 10.33
C SER A 2 -21.74 -3.67 9.21
N LYS A 3 -21.04 -3.05 8.28
CA LYS A 3 -20.33 -3.73 7.20
C LYS A 3 -18.82 -3.65 7.39
N ARG A 4 -18.07 -4.30 6.55
CA ARG A 4 -16.63 -4.11 6.39
C ARG A 4 -16.37 -3.29 5.14
N VAL A 5 -15.53 -2.29 5.26
CA VAL A 5 -15.04 -1.50 4.13
C VAL A 5 -13.57 -1.84 3.94
N ILE A 6 -13.21 -2.29 2.74
CA ILE A 6 -11.87 -2.76 2.42
C ILE A 6 -11.31 -1.95 1.27
N LEU A 7 -10.17 -1.28 1.51
CA LEU A 7 -9.45 -0.51 0.50
C LEU A 7 -8.13 -1.19 0.17
N CYS A 8 -7.87 -1.39 -1.11
CA CYS A 8 -6.69 -2.04 -1.63
C CYS A 8 -5.98 -1.13 -2.63
N PHE A 9 -4.74 -0.72 -2.31
CA PHE A 9 -3.92 0.17 -3.13
C PHE A 9 -2.71 -0.55 -3.69
N ASP A 10 -2.64 -0.69 -5.01
CA ASP A 10 -1.49 -1.33 -5.65
C ASP A 10 -0.37 -0.32 -5.96
N GLY A 11 0.85 -0.83 -6.01
CA GLY A 11 2.03 0.01 -6.22
C GLY A 11 2.43 0.17 -7.67
N GLU A 12 2.09 -0.82 -8.48
CA GLU A 12 2.37 -0.86 -9.90
C GLU A 12 1.05 -1.03 -10.64
N TRP A 13 0.97 -0.48 -11.85
CA TRP A 13 -0.22 -0.60 -12.65
C TRP A 13 -0.37 -2.03 -13.14
N ASN A 14 -1.16 -2.80 -12.43
CA ASN A 14 -1.65 -4.10 -12.81
C ASN A 14 -3.16 -4.00 -13.05
N PRO A 15 -3.59 -3.68 -14.29
CA PRO A 15 -5.01 -3.69 -14.60
C PRO A 15 -5.57 -5.09 -14.35
N PRO A 16 -6.82 -5.21 -13.88
CA PRO A 16 -7.49 -6.50 -13.81
C PRO A 16 -7.39 -7.20 -15.17
N PRO A 17 -7.25 -8.53 -15.22
CA PRO A 17 -7.06 -9.28 -16.45
C PRO A 17 -8.12 -9.00 -17.56
N ASP A 18 -9.29 -8.53 -17.16
CA ASP A 18 -10.43 -8.28 -18.07
C ASP A 18 -10.61 -6.82 -18.53
N SER A 19 -9.71 -5.89 -18.13
CA SER A 19 -9.91 -4.46 -18.40
C SER A 19 -9.61 -4.01 -19.83
N GLY A 20 -9.05 -4.87 -20.69
CA GLY A 20 -8.70 -4.53 -22.09
C GLY A 20 -7.67 -3.40 -22.25
N VAL A 21 -7.15 -2.85 -21.15
CA VAL A 21 -6.22 -1.72 -21.12
C VAL A 21 -4.79 -2.23 -21.03
N TRP A 22 -4.08 -2.23 -22.15
CA TRP A 22 -2.67 -2.60 -22.24
C TRP A 22 -1.79 -1.36 -22.02
N GLY A 23 -1.11 -1.29 -20.90
CA GLY A 23 -0.11 -0.25 -20.64
C GLY A 23 1.22 -0.55 -21.32
N SER A 24 1.84 0.48 -21.88
CA SER A 24 3.11 0.41 -22.60
C SER A 24 4.33 -0.02 -21.78
N SER A 25 4.23 -0.02 -20.45
CA SER A 25 5.34 -0.38 -19.54
C SER A 25 5.59 -1.89 -19.42
N ALA A 26 4.61 -2.73 -19.76
CA ALA A 26 4.77 -4.18 -19.81
C ALA A 26 5.72 -4.65 -20.94
N ARG A 27 5.99 -3.79 -21.91
CA ARG A 27 6.85 -4.14 -23.07
C ARG A 27 8.34 -4.29 -22.75
N THR A 28 8.82 -3.76 -21.64
CA THR A 28 10.26 -3.76 -21.36
C THR A 28 10.74 -5.07 -20.72
N LEU A 29 9.84 -5.84 -20.08
CA LEU A 29 10.16 -7.15 -19.48
C LEU A 29 9.83 -8.34 -20.39
N THR A 30 9.13 -8.13 -21.53
CA THR A 30 8.62 -9.21 -22.39
C THR A 30 9.44 -9.48 -23.65
N GLN A 31 10.66 -8.94 -23.80
CA GLN A 31 11.45 -9.13 -25.04
C GLN A 31 12.09 -10.51 -25.23
N HIS A 32 11.82 -11.49 -24.38
CA HIS A 32 12.41 -12.83 -24.54
C HIS A 32 11.43 -14.02 -24.64
N SER A 33 10.18 -13.81 -24.99
CA SER A 33 9.29 -14.94 -25.31
C SER A 33 8.47 -14.68 -26.56
N ALA A 34 8.87 -15.28 -27.63
CA ALA A 34 8.04 -15.43 -28.83
C ALA A 34 6.83 -16.33 -28.50
N SER A 35 5.65 -15.90 -28.91
CA SER A 35 4.35 -16.60 -28.89
C SER A 35 3.72 -16.88 -27.52
N GLY A 36 2.82 -16.00 -27.09
CA GLY A 36 1.89 -16.23 -25.99
C GLY A 36 1.53 -14.90 -25.30
N SER A 37 0.27 -14.67 -25.05
CA SER A 37 -0.20 -13.55 -24.22
C SER A 37 0.36 -13.72 -22.79
N VAL A 38 1.41 -12.98 -22.46
CA VAL A 38 1.98 -12.99 -21.10
C VAL A 38 1.08 -12.13 -20.23
N SER A 39 0.24 -12.76 -19.42
CA SER A 39 -0.51 -12.07 -18.38
C SER A 39 0.48 -11.54 -17.32
N THR A 40 0.40 -10.25 -17.02
CA THR A 40 1.18 -9.67 -15.92
C THR A 40 0.81 -10.37 -14.61
N PRO A 41 1.78 -10.81 -13.79
CA PRO A 41 1.48 -11.45 -12.52
C PRO A 41 0.66 -10.53 -11.61
N ALA A 42 -0.38 -11.06 -10.96
CA ALA A 42 -1.17 -10.28 -10.01
C ALA A 42 -0.40 -10.09 -8.69
N THR A 43 -0.30 -8.88 -8.19
CA THR A 43 0.34 -8.58 -6.91
C THR A 43 -0.39 -9.23 -5.73
N ASN A 44 0.24 -9.26 -4.57
CA ASN A 44 -0.41 -9.74 -3.35
C ASN A 44 -1.63 -8.90 -2.95
N VAL A 45 -1.62 -7.60 -3.25
CA VAL A 45 -2.77 -6.70 -3.02
C VAL A 45 -3.93 -7.07 -3.93
N LEU A 46 -3.66 -7.29 -5.24
CA LEU A 46 -4.71 -7.70 -6.17
C LEU A 46 -5.28 -9.07 -5.82
N ARG A 47 -4.43 -10.04 -5.48
CA ARG A 47 -4.86 -11.38 -5.06
C ARG A 47 -5.70 -11.36 -3.80
N LEU A 48 -5.29 -10.57 -2.79
CA LEU A 48 -6.09 -10.35 -1.59
C LEU A 48 -7.45 -9.75 -1.98
N TYR A 49 -7.47 -8.68 -2.78
CA TYR A 49 -8.72 -8.07 -3.23
C TYR A 49 -9.66 -9.07 -3.94
N GLN A 50 -9.13 -9.87 -4.84
CA GLN A 50 -9.90 -10.87 -5.60
C GLN A 50 -10.47 -11.96 -4.69
N SER A 51 -9.73 -12.36 -3.64
CA SER A 51 -10.14 -13.41 -2.72
C SER A 51 -11.14 -12.97 -1.65
N ILE A 52 -11.38 -11.66 -1.46
CA ILE A 52 -12.36 -11.18 -0.47
C ILE A 52 -13.78 -11.55 -0.91
N LEU A 53 -14.46 -12.32 -0.09
CA LEU A 53 -15.86 -12.69 -0.29
C LEU A 53 -16.79 -11.47 -0.11
N PRO A 54 -17.94 -11.41 -0.80
CA PRO A 54 -18.88 -10.30 -0.67
C PRO A 54 -19.56 -10.23 0.71
N LYS A 55 -19.64 -11.35 1.42
CA LYS A 55 -20.24 -11.46 2.75
C LYS A 55 -19.49 -12.47 3.61
N THR A 56 -19.51 -12.24 4.90
CA THR A 56 -19.07 -13.20 5.92
C THR A 56 -20.11 -14.30 6.14
N VAL A 57 -19.74 -15.35 6.87
CA VAL A 57 -20.63 -16.47 7.20
C VAL A 57 -21.85 -15.99 8.02
N ASP A 58 -21.68 -14.99 8.88
CA ASP A 58 -22.74 -14.34 9.65
C ASP A 58 -23.56 -13.30 8.86
N GLY A 59 -23.32 -13.20 7.54
CA GLY A 59 -24.07 -12.35 6.61
C GLY A 59 -23.62 -10.88 6.56
N ARG A 60 -22.57 -10.48 7.26
CA ARG A 60 -22.02 -9.12 7.22
C ARG A 60 -21.46 -8.82 5.84
N VAL A 61 -21.86 -7.72 5.23
CA VAL A 61 -21.38 -7.27 3.91
C VAL A 61 -19.92 -6.88 3.99
N GLN A 62 -19.12 -7.26 3.00
CA GLN A 62 -17.75 -6.85 2.77
C GLN A 62 -17.68 -6.03 1.48
N GLN A 63 -17.66 -4.70 1.64
CA GLN A 63 -17.59 -3.74 0.56
C GLN A 63 -16.13 -3.41 0.26
N LYS A 64 -15.67 -3.70 -0.95
CA LYS A 64 -14.25 -3.59 -1.31
C LYS A 64 -14.04 -2.63 -2.48
N TRP A 65 -12.92 -1.91 -2.45
CA TRP A 65 -12.46 -1.06 -3.54
C TRP A 65 -10.97 -1.31 -3.79
N TYR A 66 -10.60 -1.35 -5.07
CA TYR A 66 -9.23 -1.56 -5.53
C TYR A 66 -8.78 -0.40 -6.41
N ASP A 67 -7.59 0.13 -6.12
CA ASP A 67 -6.88 1.07 -6.98
C ASP A 67 -5.62 0.40 -7.53
N PRO A 68 -5.50 0.24 -8.87
CA PRO A 68 -4.36 -0.44 -9.49
C PRO A 68 -3.06 0.37 -9.44
N GLY A 69 -3.06 1.53 -8.80
CA GLY A 69 -1.97 2.49 -8.87
C GLY A 69 -2.01 3.33 -10.14
N THR A 70 -1.28 4.41 -10.15
CA THR A 70 -1.18 5.28 -11.33
C THR A 70 0.01 4.88 -12.18
N GLU A 71 -0.18 4.79 -13.52
CA GLU A 71 0.93 4.81 -14.46
C GLU A 71 1.80 6.06 -14.21
N MET A 72 2.96 5.84 -13.63
CA MET A 72 3.96 6.88 -13.56
C MET A 72 4.89 6.77 -14.76
N LEU A 73 4.50 7.31 -15.89
CA LEU A 73 5.46 7.74 -16.89
C LEU A 73 6.24 8.91 -16.30
N TRP A 74 7.25 8.60 -15.46
CA TRP A 74 8.11 9.58 -14.78
C TRP A 74 8.71 10.60 -15.75
N TYR A 75 8.93 10.21 -17.01
CA TYR A 75 9.48 11.03 -18.07
C TYR A 75 8.56 12.20 -18.52
N HIS A 76 7.24 11.99 -18.55
CA HIS A 76 6.30 13.06 -18.92
C HIS A 76 6.10 14.09 -17.81
N ARG A 77 6.30 13.71 -16.57
CA ARG A 77 6.07 14.58 -15.39
C ARG A 77 7.21 15.57 -15.14
N PHE A 78 8.42 15.28 -15.60
CA PHE A 78 9.51 16.25 -15.58
C PHE A 78 9.23 17.47 -16.45
N ARG A 79 8.47 17.28 -17.54
CA ARG A 79 8.17 18.31 -18.52
C ARG A 79 7.05 19.27 -18.09
N ASP A 80 6.09 18.80 -17.30
CA ASP A 80 4.86 19.53 -17.01
C ASP A 80 4.73 20.02 -15.56
N GLY A 81 5.75 19.81 -14.72
CA GLY A 81 5.72 20.26 -13.31
C GLY A 81 4.63 19.60 -12.42
N SER A 82 3.94 18.58 -12.93
CA SER A 82 2.79 17.94 -12.28
C SER A 82 3.16 16.80 -11.32
N PHE A 83 4.31 16.89 -10.66
CA PHE A 83 4.74 15.93 -9.65
C PHE A 83 3.71 15.82 -8.51
N GLY A 84 3.16 14.63 -8.29
CA GLY A 84 2.27 14.35 -7.16
C GLY A 84 0.77 14.28 -7.48
N TYR A 85 0.30 14.79 -8.59
CA TYR A 85 -1.14 14.83 -8.92
C TYR A 85 -1.82 13.45 -8.93
N GLY A 86 -1.11 12.39 -9.34
CA GLY A 86 -1.72 11.05 -9.39
C GLY A 86 -1.98 10.45 -8.00
N LEU A 87 -0.99 10.52 -7.09
CA LEU A 87 -1.12 10.01 -5.71
C LEU A 87 -2.13 10.84 -4.92
N ASP A 88 -2.08 12.17 -5.05
CA ASP A 88 -3.01 13.08 -4.42
C ASP A 88 -4.46 12.79 -4.86
N ARG A 89 -4.66 12.49 -6.14
CA ARG A 89 -5.97 12.11 -6.69
C ARG A 89 -6.47 10.80 -6.08
N THR A 90 -5.63 9.76 -6.02
CA THR A 90 -6.01 8.48 -5.43
C THR A 90 -6.39 8.62 -3.94
N ILE A 91 -5.61 9.39 -3.17
CA ILE A 91 -5.91 9.67 -1.76
C ILE A 91 -7.27 10.38 -1.63
N LEU A 92 -7.53 11.39 -2.46
CA LEU A 92 -8.80 12.12 -2.45
C LEU A 92 -9.98 11.24 -2.88
N GLN A 93 -9.82 10.39 -3.89
CA GLN A 93 -10.86 9.45 -4.31
C GLN A 93 -11.18 8.43 -3.21
N ALA A 94 -10.15 7.90 -2.53
CA ALA A 94 -10.33 6.98 -1.41
C ALA A 94 -11.05 7.67 -0.23
N TYR A 95 -10.68 8.90 0.07
CA TYR A 95 -11.33 9.70 1.09
C TYR A 95 -12.80 10.00 0.75
N ALA A 96 -13.09 10.38 -0.51
CA ALA A 96 -14.44 10.58 -1.01
C ALA A 96 -15.27 9.30 -0.98
N TYR A 97 -14.66 8.16 -1.33
CA TYR A 97 -15.31 6.85 -1.24
C TYR A 97 -15.73 6.53 0.20
N LEU A 98 -14.83 6.71 1.16
CA LEU A 98 -15.16 6.53 2.57
C LEU A 98 -16.25 7.51 3.04
N ALA A 99 -16.14 8.78 2.66
CA ALA A 99 -17.14 9.79 3.01
C ALA A 99 -18.55 9.45 2.47
N ALA A 100 -18.63 8.80 1.31
CA ALA A 100 -19.88 8.37 0.71
C ALA A 100 -20.44 7.07 1.31
N THR A 101 -19.57 6.14 1.75
CA THR A 101 -19.96 4.75 2.00
C THR A 101 -19.79 4.30 3.45
N TYR A 102 -18.89 4.92 4.23
CA TYR A 102 -18.63 4.53 5.62
C TYR A 102 -19.77 5.00 6.54
N GLU A 103 -20.19 4.10 7.42
CA GLU A 103 -21.15 4.36 8.48
C GLU A 103 -20.53 4.08 9.85
N PRO A 104 -20.99 4.78 10.92
CA PRO A 104 -20.52 4.48 12.27
C PRO A 104 -20.68 3.00 12.60
N ALA A 105 -19.65 2.41 13.24
CA ALA A 105 -19.51 1.00 13.56
C ALA A 105 -19.12 0.07 12.38
N ASP A 106 -18.87 0.59 11.18
CA ASP A 106 -18.22 -0.19 10.13
C ASP A 106 -16.75 -0.46 10.50
N GLU A 107 -16.25 -1.62 10.08
CA GLU A 107 -14.85 -2.01 10.24
C GLU A 107 -14.06 -1.64 8.98
N LEU A 108 -12.98 -0.86 9.14
CA LEU A 108 -12.15 -0.41 8.02
C LEU A 108 -10.85 -1.20 7.94
N PHE A 109 -10.63 -1.84 6.79
CA PHE A 109 -9.39 -2.53 6.44
C PHE A 109 -8.72 -1.80 5.28
N ILE A 110 -7.42 -1.54 5.41
CA ILE A 110 -6.65 -0.85 4.37
C ILE A 110 -5.42 -1.67 4.04
N TYR A 111 -5.20 -1.92 2.75
CA TYR A 111 -4.04 -2.67 2.25
C TYR A 111 -3.30 -1.88 1.20
N GLY A 112 -1.97 -2.07 1.15
CA GLY A 112 -1.18 -1.41 0.13
C GLY A 112 0.18 -2.06 -0.12
N PHE A 113 0.66 -1.96 -1.37
CA PHE A 113 1.98 -2.40 -1.78
C PHE A 113 2.78 -1.23 -2.36
N SER A 114 4.07 -1.12 -2.00
CA SER A 114 4.97 -0.15 -2.62
C SER A 114 4.45 1.29 -2.48
N ARG A 115 4.20 1.99 -3.60
CA ARG A 115 3.56 3.32 -3.62
C ARG A 115 2.11 3.28 -3.14
N GLY A 116 1.40 2.18 -3.36
CA GLY A 116 0.07 1.97 -2.79
C GLY A 116 0.10 1.87 -1.27
N ALA A 117 1.16 1.31 -0.69
CA ALA A 117 1.38 1.35 0.76
C ALA A 117 1.61 2.79 1.27
N TYR A 118 2.31 3.62 0.49
CA TYR A 118 2.42 5.05 0.77
C TYR A 118 1.06 5.74 0.71
N THR A 119 0.25 5.46 -0.33
CA THR A 119 -1.13 5.99 -0.46
C THR A 119 -1.99 5.60 0.73
N ALA A 120 -1.95 4.33 1.15
CA ALA A 120 -2.67 3.82 2.33
C ALA A 120 -2.30 4.59 3.60
N ARG A 121 -1.01 4.80 3.86
CA ARG A 121 -0.53 5.58 5.02
C ARG A 121 -0.93 7.06 4.93
N SER A 122 -0.87 7.65 3.75
CA SER A 122 -1.29 9.05 3.52
C SER A 122 -2.78 9.24 3.74
N LEU A 123 -3.61 8.28 3.31
CA LEU A 123 -5.05 8.28 3.61
C LEU A 123 -5.30 8.21 5.12
N VAL A 124 -4.60 7.34 5.84
CA VAL A 124 -4.68 7.27 7.30
C VAL A 124 -4.29 8.59 7.95
N GLY A 125 -3.24 9.25 7.46
CA GLY A 125 -2.83 10.58 7.91
C GLY A 125 -3.91 11.65 7.68
N LEU A 126 -4.56 11.62 6.50
CA LEU A 126 -5.68 12.52 6.17
C LEU A 126 -6.87 12.27 7.09
N LEU A 127 -7.27 11.02 7.30
CA LEU A 127 -8.35 10.64 8.23
C LEU A 127 -8.06 11.08 9.66
N THR A 128 -6.79 10.97 10.09
CA THR A 128 -6.38 11.39 11.43
C THR A 128 -6.45 12.91 11.62
N SER A 129 -6.00 13.66 10.63
CA SER A 129 -5.87 15.12 10.74
C SER A 129 -7.19 15.87 10.49
N ALA A 130 -8.03 15.34 9.62
CA ALA A 130 -9.26 16.01 9.19
C ALA A 130 -10.55 15.32 9.67
N GLY A 131 -10.48 14.06 10.12
CA GLY A 131 -11.67 13.23 10.33
C GLY A 131 -12.32 12.86 9.00
N LEU A 132 -13.53 12.33 9.03
CA LEU A 132 -14.32 12.00 7.84
C LEU A 132 -15.61 12.85 7.85
N PRO A 133 -15.96 13.57 6.76
CA PRO A 133 -17.21 14.32 6.69
C PRO A 133 -18.41 13.42 6.96
N LEU A 134 -19.38 13.96 7.72
CA LEU A 134 -20.64 13.25 7.92
C LEU A 134 -21.37 13.12 6.58
N PRO A 135 -21.95 11.94 6.25
CA PRO A 135 -22.66 11.73 5.00
C PRO A 135 -23.81 12.71 4.74
N THR A 136 -24.38 13.28 5.80
CA THR A 136 -25.45 14.29 5.73
C THR A 136 -24.99 15.66 5.22
N LEU A 137 -23.68 15.90 5.21
CA LEU A 137 -23.09 17.15 4.72
C LEU A 137 -22.58 17.03 3.27
N LEU A 138 -22.69 15.86 2.67
CA LEU A 138 -22.34 15.64 1.28
C LEU A 138 -23.60 15.75 0.42
N HIS A 139 -23.46 16.37 -0.74
CA HIS A 139 -24.57 16.70 -1.61
C HIS A 139 -24.32 16.24 -3.06
N GLY A 140 -25.40 16.23 -3.84
CA GLY A 140 -25.38 16.07 -5.28
C GLY A 140 -25.62 14.65 -5.79
N ASP A 141 -25.87 14.57 -7.10
CA ASP A 141 -26.13 13.31 -7.80
C ASP A 141 -24.92 12.36 -7.79
N HIS A 142 -23.72 12.91 -7.68
CA HIS A 142 -22.49 12.14 -7.64
C HIS A 142 -22.37 11.27 -6.37
N LEU A 143 -22.88 11.74 -5.23
CA LEU A 143 -22.93 10.94 -4.00
C LEU A 143 -23.80 9.69 -4.18
N ARG A 144 -24.97 9.84 -4.84
CA ARG A 144 -25.85 8.73 -5.13
C ARG A 144 -25.19 7.73 -6.07
N LEU A 145 -24.57 8.21 -7.16
CA LEU A 145 -23.85 7.37 -8.12
C LEU A 145 -22.70 6.59 -7.46
N VAL A 146 -21.92 7.23 -6.59
CA VAL A 146 -20.84 6.57 -5.85
C VAL A 146 -21.39 5.48 -4.94
N ARG A 147 -22.48 5.73 -4.22
CA ARG A 147 -23.12 4.73 -3.33
C ARG A 147 -23.67 3.54 -4.11
N GLU A 148 -24.36 3.79 -5.21
CA GLU A 148 -24.93 2.75 -6.09
C GLU A 148 -23.80 1.90 -6.70
N ALA A 149 -22.78 2.53 -7.27
CA ALA A 149 -21.63 1.85 -7.83
C ALA A 149 -20.87 1.03 -6.76
N ALA A 150 -20.65 1.60 -5.56
CA ALA A 150 -19.99 0.91 -4.47
C ALA A 150 -20.77 -0.32 -3.97
N ALA A 151 -22.09 -0.26 -3.95
CA ALA A 151 -22.94 -1.40 -3.61
C ALA A 151 -22.88 -2.50 -4.68
N THR A 152 -22.73 -2.12 -5.94
CA THR A 152 -22.66 -3.06 -7.09
C THR A 152 -21.29 -3.73 -7.17
N LEU A 153 -20.20 -3.03 -6.80
CA LEU A 153 -18.82 -3.57 -6.80
C LEU A 153 -18.66 -4.81 -5.91
N SER A 154 -19.49 -4.95 -4.90
CA SER A 154 -19.53 -6.17 -4.06
C SER A 154 -20.07 -7.38 -4.82
N LEU A 155 -20.70 -7.19 -5.99
CA LEU A 155 -21.47 -8.21 -6.71
C LEU A 155 -21.01 -8.44 -8.16
N ALA A 156 -20.29 -7.48 -8.79
CA ALA A 156 -19.88 -7.56 -10.20
C ALA A 156 -18.52 -6.88 -10.46
N SER A 157 -17.74 -7.45 -11.40
CA SER A 157 -16.40 -6.99 -11.77
C SER A 157 -16.33 -5.71 -12.60
N ASP A 158 -17.46 -5.20 -13.11
CA ASP A 158 -17.48 -4.25 -14.24
C ASP A 158 -17.69 -2.77 -13.86
N ALA A 159 -17.71 -2.41 -12.58
CA ALA A 159 -17.97 -1.02 -12.16
C ALA A 159 -16.73 -0.15 -11.79
N PRO A 160 -15.46 -0.54 -12.04
CA PRO A 160 -14.31 0.26 -11.57
C PRO A 160 -14.27 1.65 -12.19
N ASP A 161 -14.55 1.78 -13.49
CA ASP A 161 -14.43 3.04 -14.21
C ASP A 161 -15.55 4.03 -13.88
N GLN A 162 -16.79 3.55 -13.76
CA GLN A 162 -17.93 4.38 -13.36
C GLN A 162 -17.77 4.91 -11.94
N LEU A 163 -17.30 4.05 -11.02
CA LEU A 163 -17.02 4.47 -9.65
C LEU A 163 -15.88 5.51 -9.62
N ARG A 164 -14.80 5.27 -10.35
CA ARG A 164 -13.66 6.19 -10.42
C ARG A 164 -14.04 7.54 -11.01
N GLU A 165 -14.86 7.55 -12.06
CA GLU A 165 -15.41 8.78 -12.63
C GLU A 165 -16.33 9.50 -11.64
N GLY A 166 -17.24 8.79 -11.00
CA GLY A 166 -18.13 9.33 -9.97
C GLY A 166 -17.37 9.94 -8.80
N LEU A 167 -16.32 9.26 -8.29
CA LEU A 167 -15.44 9.78 -7.25
C LEU A 167 -14.69 11.04 -7.70
N THR A 168 -14.19 11.05 -8.93
CA THR A 168 -13.53 12.24 -9.49
C THR A 168 -14.46 13.43 -9.53
N ARG A 169 -15.68 13.25 -10.02
CA ARG A 169 -16.71 14.30 -10.07
C ARG A 169 -17.11 14.76 -8.67
N MET A 170 -17.26 13.84 -7.72
CA MET A 170 -17.58 14.16 -6.33
C MET A 170 -16.49 15.01 -5.66
N VAL A 171 -15.22 14.72 -5.92
CA VAL A 171 -14.09 15.52 -5.40
C VAL A 171 -14.04 16.92 -6.00
N LEU A 172 -14.40 17.06 -7.28
CA LEU A 172 -14.37 18.33 -8.00
C LEU A 172 -15.64 19.17 -7.80
N ASP A 173 -16.69 18.60 -7.21
CA ASP A 173 -17.95 19.28 -7.00
C ASP A 173 -17.81 20.33 -5.88
N PRO A 174 -18.05 21.62 -6.18
CA PRO A 174 -18.01 22.70 -5.16
C PRO A 174 -18.97 22.46 -3.99
N ALA A 175 -20.08 21.74 -4.18
CA ALA A 175 -21.00 21.36 -3.12
C ALA A 175 -20.37 20.44 -2.07
N ASN A 176 -19.28 19.74 -2.42
CA ASN A 176 -18.52 18.84 -1.54
C ASN A 176 -17.18 19.46 -1.11
N HIS A 177 -17.11 20.78 -0.96
CA HIS A 177 -15.90 21.53 -0.58
C HIS A 177 -15.17 20.96 0.66
N LEU A 178 -15.90 20.33 1.59
CA LEU A 178 -15.33 19.69 2.78
C LEU A 178 -14.24 18.65 2.45
N ILE A 179 -14.36 17.94 1.31
CA ILE A 179 -13.35 16.98 0.86
C ILE A 179 -12.04 17.69 0.50
N GLY A 180 -12.15 18.77 -0.27
CA GLY A 180 -11.00 19.59 -0.65
C GLY A 180 -10.35 20.29 0.55
N GLU A 181 -11.15 20.85 1.45
CA GLU A 181 -10.66 21.50 2.67
C GLU A 181 -9.94 20.54 3.62
N ALA A 182 -10.44 19.32 3.77
CA ALA A 182 -9.79 18.29 4.56
C ALA A 182 -8.39 17.98 4.00
N TYR A 183 -8.29 17.85 2.70
CA TYR A 183 -7.02 17.59 2.03
C TYR A 183 -6.04 18.77 2.14
N GLN A 184 -6.50 19.99 1.98
CA GLN A 184 -5.65 21.18 2.16
C GLN A 184 -5.11 21.28 3.59
N THR A 185 -5.94 20.96 4.59
CA THR A 185 -5.50 20.90 5.99
C THR A 185 -4.40 19.88 6.19
N TYR A 186 -4.60 18.66 5.68
CA TYR A 186 -3.60 17.61 5.75
C TYR A 186 -2.28 18.04 5.10
N ARG A 187 -2.32 18.66 3.92
CA ARG A 187 -1.14 19.17 3.22
C ARG A 187 -0.43 20.27 4.00
N THR A 188 -1.16 21.19 4.60
CA THR A 188 -0.59 22.26 5.43
C THR A 188 0.14 21.68 6.65
N LEU A 189 -0.48 20.72 7.35
CA LEU A 189 0.14 20.05 8.50
C LEU A 189 1.39 19.26 8.12
N GLN A 190 1.43 18.69 6.91
CA GLN A 190 2.64 18.02 6.42
C GLN A 190 3.78 19.00 6.07
N SER A 191 3.47 20.21 5.62
CA SER A 191 4.48 21.21 5.25
C SER A 191 5.07 21.94 6.46
N ASP A 192 4.35 22.02 7.58
CA ASP A 192 4.80 22.73 8.77
C ASP A 192 5.70 21.87 9.64
N SER A 193 6.97 22.25 9.71
CA SER A 193 7.99 21.51 10.48
C SER A 193 7.85 21.63 11.99
N GLN A 194 7.05 22.58 12.48
CA GLN A 194 6.89 22.84 13.91
C GLN A 194 5.66 22.14 14.52
N THR A 195 4.69 21.74 13.72
CA THR A 195 3.47 21.08 14.17
C THR A 195 3.53 19.56 14.00
N SER A 196 4.62 18.91 14.42
CA SER A 196 4.75 17.44 14.39
C SER A 196 3.86 16.69 15.40
N LYS A 197 3.02 17.40 16.16
CA LYS A 197 1.92 16.81 16.90
C LYS A 197 0.68 17.00 16.05
N LEU A 198 0.26 15.95 15.36
CA LEU A 198 -1.05 15.81 14.75
C LEU A 198 -2.08 16.41 15.74
N ALA A 199 -2.41 17.67 15.55
CA ALA A 199 -3.50 18.29 16.28
C ALA A 199 -4.76 17.56 15.84
N ILE A 200 -5.20 16.58 16.63
CA ILE A 200 -6.50 15.93 16.48
C ILE A 200 -7.53 17.01 16.79
N GLY A 201 -7.71 17.89 15.82
CA GLY A 201 -8.72 18.94 15.83
C GLY A 201 -9.98 18.39 15.21
N ARG A 202 -10.89 17.86 16.03
CA ARG A 202 -12.24 17.51 15.58
C ARG A 202 -12.85 18.70 14.86
N ARG A 203 -12.93 18.63 13.53
CA ARG A 203 -13.66 19.64 12.75
C ARG A 203 -15.16 19.46 12.96
N ARG A 204 -15.88 20.57 13.07
CA ARG A 204 -17.34 20.55 13.13
C ARG A 204 -17.90 19.85 11.88
N GLY A 205 -18.71 18.81 12.06
CA GLY A 205 -19.28 18.06 10.92
C GLY A 205 -18.42 16.88 10.43
N THR A 206 -17.40 16.44 11.20
CA THR A 206 -16.64 15.24 10.91
C THR A 206 -16.82 14.19 12.00
N GLN A 207 -16.57 12.93 11.65
CA GLN A 207 -16.57 11.78 12.54
C GLN A 207 -15.19 11.14 12.60
N ASP A 208 -14.88 10.49 13.73
CA ASP A 208 -13.69 9.65 13.85
C ASP A 208 -13.92 8.33 13.11
N ILE A 209 -12.89 7.87 12.44
CA ILE A 209 -12.94 6.62 11.68
C ILE A 209 -11.78 5.72 12.12
N PRO A 210 -12.03 4.73 13.00
CA PRO A 210 -11.00 3.79 13.38
C PRO A 210 -10.66 2.86 12.22
N VAL A 211 -9.35 2.62 12.02
CA VAL A 211 -8.84 1.63 11.09
C VAL A 211 -8.60 0.33 11.84
N THR A 212 -9.38 -0.69 11.52
CA THR A 212 -9.32 -2.00 12.18
C THR A 212 -8.00 -2.71 11.89
N LEU A 213 -7.56 -2.68 10.61
CA LEU A 213 -6.30 -3.27 10.19
C LEU A 213 -5.68 -2.50 9.01
N LEU A 214 -4.39 -2.22 9.13
CA LEU A 214 -3.54 -1.66 8.08
C LEU A 214 -2.49 -2.71 7.69
N GLY A 215 -2.61 -3.32 6.51
CA GLY A 215 -1.71 -4.35 5.98
C GLY A 215 -0.87 -3.81 4.83
N LEU A 216 0.45 -3.76 5.00
CA LEU A 216 1.34 -3.13 4.04
C LEU A 216 2.44 -4.08 3.57
N TRP A 217 2.77 -4.00 2.29
CA TRP A 217 3.95 -4.61 1.70
C TRP A 217 4.91 -3.53 1.25
N ASP A 218 6.08 -3.51 1.84
CA ASP A 218 7.27 -2.77 1.46
C ASP A 218 7.01 -1.32 1.04
N THR A 219 6.54 -0.51 1.97
CA THR A 219 6.25 0.90 1.74
C THR A 219 7.48 1.64 1.24
N VAL A 220 7.45 2.11 0.01
CA VAL A 220 8.51 2.98 -0.54
C VAL A 220 7.99 4.40 -0.70
N GLY A 221 8.88 5.38 -0.60
CA GLY A 221 8.52 6.78 -0.78
C GLY A 221 7.97 7.07 -2.20
N PRO A 222 7.22 8.18 -2.37
CA PRO A 222 6.47 8.46 -3.61
C PRO A 222 7.34 8.67 -4.84
N LEU A 223 8.63 8.72 -4.69
CA LEU A 223 9.50 9.26 -5.74
C LEU A 223 10.33 8.22 -6.46
N GLY A 224 10.73 7.10 -5.86
CA GLY A 224 11.60 6.14 -6.57
C GLY A 224 12.68 6.83 -7.45
N ILE A 225 13.06 8.07 -7.12
CA ILE A 225 13.91 8.90 -7.96
C ILE A 225 15.36 8.71 -7.54
N PRO A 226 16.19 8.16 -8.40
CA PRO A 226 17.59 8.01 -8.15
C PRO A 226 18.33 9.32 -8.41
N THR A 227 18.33 10.25 -7.51
CA THR A 227 19.40 11.25 -7.53
C THR A 227 19.46 12.05 -6.24
N ASN A 228 20.64 12.09 -5.64
CA ASN A 228 21.03 13.03 -4.60
C ASN A 228 20.79 14.51 -5.02
N ALA A 229 20.66 14.79 -6.33
CA ALA A 229 20.47 16.13 -6.87
C ALA A 229 19.06 16.71 -6.71
N LEU A 230 18.03 15.88 -6.55
CA LEU A 230 16.65 16.36 -6.38
C LEU A 230 16.10 16.08 -4.96
N ARG A 231 16.94 15.59 -4.05
CA ARG A 231 16.56 15.25 -2.68
C ARG A 231 15.98 16.46 -1.94
N TRP A 232 16.54 17.66 -2.17
CA TRP A 232 16.08 18.90 -1.56
C TRP A 232 14.67 19.35 -2.04
N LEU A 233 14.29 19.08 -3.31
CA LEU A 233 12.96 19.35 -3.83
C LEU A 233 11.92 18.40 -3.22
N ASN A 234 12.35 17.19 -2.86
CA ASN A 234 11.50 16.11 -2.39
C ASN A 234 11.30 16.13 -0.88
N GLU A 235 12.31 16.59 -0.13
CA GLU A 235 12.28 16.66 1.33
C GLU A 235 11.15 17.56 1.84
N HIS A 236 10.78 18.59 1.08
CA HIS A 236 9.73 19.52 1.50
C HIS A 236 8.31 19.12 1.10
N ARG A 237 8.14 18.23 0.11
CA ARG A 237 6.83 17.94 -0.48
C ARG A 237 6.25 16.56 -0.15
N TYR A 238 7.12 15.57 0.11
CA TYR A 238 6.71 14.16 0.21
C TYR A 238 7.42 13.37 1.31
N ASN A 239 8.15 14.02 2.23
CA ASN A 239 8.71 13.30 3.37
C ASN A 239 7.58 12.79 4.25
N PHE A 240 7.51 11.48 4.40
CA PHE A 240 6.80 10.86 5.52
C PHE A 240 7.53 11.31 6.80
N ARG A 241 7.08 12.41 7.37
CA ARG A 241 7.55 12.86 8.70
C ARG A 241 6.87 12.09 9.82
N ASP A 242 5.80 11.37 9.48
CA ASP A 242 5.05 10.56 10.43
C ASP A 242 5.66 9.16 10.51
N THR A 243 6.68 9.05 11.33
CA THR A 243 7.29 7.77 11.71
C THR A 243 6.53 7.09 12.86
N GLU A 244 5.46 7.71 13.36
CA GLU A 244 4.55 7.13 14.33
C GLU A 244 3.33 6.52 13.64
N LEU A 245 2.83 5.40 14.17
CA LEU A 245 1.54 4.89 13.74
C LEU A 245 0.43 5.83 14.24
N SER A 246 -0.46 6.21 13.34
CA SER A 246 -1.61 7.04 13.67
C SER A 246 -2.47 6.41 14.78
N PRO A 247 -2.97 7.20 15.75
CA PRO A 247 -3.76 6.70 16.86
C PRO A 247 -5.11 6.08 16.44
N ILE A 248 -5.60 6.35 15.24
CA ILE A 248 -6.84 5.75 14.74
C ILE A 248 -6.65 4.29 14.25
N VAL A 249 -5.40 3.81 14.09
CA VAL A 249 -5.12 2.45 13.63
C VAL A 249 -5.03 1.52 14.82
N GLN A 250 -5.81 0.46 14.81
CA GLN A 250 -5.81 -0.55 15.87
C GLN A 250 -4.69 -1.58 15.66
N GLN A 251 -4.54 -2.09 14.43
CA GLN A 251 -3.50 -3.08 14.08
C GLN A 251 -2.80 -2.69 12.79
N ALA A 252 -1.49 -2.73 12.79
CA ALA A 252 -0.65 -2.45 11.63
C ALA A 252 0.37 -3.57 11.42
N TYR A 253 0.39 -4.11 10.22
CA TYR A 253 1.27 -5.18 9.77
C TYR A 253 2.02 -4.73 8.52
N HIS A 254 3.36 -4.69 8.60
CA HIS A 254 4.20 -4.23 7.52
C HIS A 254 5.21 -5.31 7.14
N ALA A 255 5.01 -5.96 6.00
CA ALA A 255 5.97 -6.87 5.41
C ALA A 255 7.09 -6.08 4.73
N LEU A 256 8.35 -6.42 4.98
CA LEU A 256 9.56 -5.71 4.52
C LEU A 256 10.48 -6.67 3.77
N ALA A 257 11.01 -6.23 2.63
CA ALA A 257 11.95 -7.00 1.80
C ALA A 257 13.40 -6.78 2.27
N ILE A 258 14.07 -7.84 2.77
CA ILE A 258 15.44 -7.71 3.27
C ILE A 258 16.45 -7.61 2.12
N ASP A 259 16.17 -8.24 0.99
CA ASP A 259 17.09 -8.34 -0.15
C ASP A 259 16.80 -7.29 -1.26
N GLU A 260 16.06 -6.24 -0.94
CA GLU A 260 15.96 -5.09 -1.85
C GLU A 260 17.20 -4.21 -1.75
N HIS A 261 17.95 -4.13 -2.85
CA HIS A 261 19.26 -3.48 -2.91
C HIS A 261 19.28 -2.15 -3.65
N ARG A 262 18.16 -1.68 -4.15
CA ARG A 262 18.03 -0.35 -4.76
C ARG A 262 17.83 0.70 -3.67
N ALA A 263 18.73 1.67 -3.56
CA ALA A 263 18.66 2.72 -2.56
C ALA A 263 17.36 3.55 -2.65
N ASP A 264 16.85 3.70 -3.87
CA ASP A 264 15.60 4.45 -4.14
C ASP A 264 14.34 3.73 -3.65
N HIS A 265 14.45 2.43 -3.38
CA HIS A 265 13.40 1.58 -2.83
C HIS A 265 13.61 1.31 -1.34
N ASN A 266 14.26 2.24 -0.61
CA ASN A 266 14.40 2.06 0.82
C ASN A 266 13.02 2.10 1.50
N ALA A 267 12.79 1.15 2.40
CA ALA A 267 11.51 1.02 3.09
C ALA A 267 11.31 2.11 4.14
N THR A 268 10.09 2.61 4.28
CA THR A 268 9.70 3.60 5.28
C THR A 268 9.05 2.92 6.48
N LEU A 269 9.82 2.70 7.55
CA LEU A 269 9.39 2.05 8.77
C LEU A 269 8.66 3.01 9.72
N TRP A 270 7.88 2.45 10.63
CA TRP A 270 7.49 3.15 11.86
C TRP A 270 8.63 3.03 12.88
N THR A 271 9.05 4.15 13.44
CA THR A 271 10.17 4.25 14.37
C THR A 271 9.73 4.61 15.80
N ALA A 272 8.44 4.75 16.03
CA ALA A 272 7.88 4.94 17.35
C ALA A 272 7.19 3.65 17.86
N PRO A 273 7.18 3.42 19.19
CA PRO A 273 6.52 2.26 19.76
C PRO A 273 5.00 2.32 19.59
N ALA A 274 4.35 1.15 19.65
CA ALA A 274 2.90 1.06 19.67
C ALA A 274 2.33 1.80 20.90
N LYS A 275 1.24 2.55 20.67
CA LYS A 275 0.47 3.17 21.76
C LYS A 275 -0.44 2.14 22.42
N SER A 276 -0.95 2.47 23.62
CA SER A 276 -1.90 1.60 24.32
C SER A 276 -3.10 1.24 23.39
N GLY A 277 -3.40 -0.04 23.29
CA GLY A 277 -4.47 -0.56 22.43
C GLY A 277 -4.10 -0.75 20.96
N GLN A 278 -2.87 -0.43 20.56
CA GLN A 278 -2.37 -0.66 19.20
C GLN A 278 -1.47 -1.89 19.13
N THR A 279 -1.49 -2.56 17.98
CA THR A 279 -0.50 -3.57 17.60
C THR A 279 0.27 -3.06 16.38
N ILE A 280 1.60 -3.10 16.44
CA ILE A 280 2.49 -2.83 15.31
C ILE A 280 3.42 -4.02 15.16
N GLU A 281 3.46 -4.60 13.96
CA GLU A 281 4.46 -5.60 13.61
C GLU A 281 5.04 -5.27 12.23
N GLN A 282 6.36 -5.09 12.18
CA GLN A 282 7.14 -4.85 10.98
C GLN A 282 8.04 -6.07 10.78
N ARG A 283 7.70 -6.93 9.82
CA ARG A 283 8.37 -8.21 9.64
C ARG A 283 9.19 -8.24 8.37
N TRP A 284 10.47 -8.56 8.52
CA TRP A 284 11.42 -8.72 7.43
C TRP A 284 11.30 -10.12 6.83
N PHE A 285 11.14 -10.20 5.51
CA PHE A 285 11.04 -11.43 4.73
C PHE A 285 12.22 -11.54 3.78
N ALA A 286 12.62 -12.77 3.44
CA ALA A 286 13.58 -13.02 2.37
C ALA A 286 13.00 -12.61 1.01
N GLY A 287 13.84 -12.06 0.14
CA GLY A 287 13.49 -11.62 -1.19
C GLY A 287 13.57 -10.12 -1.40
N ALA A 288 13.58 -9.71 -2.66
CA ALA A 288 13.53 -8.32 -3.10
C ALA A 288 12.10 -7.78 -3.05
N HIS A 289 11.93 -6.51 -3.33
CA HIS A 289 10.63 -5.80 -3.36
C HIS A 289 9.55 -6.54 -4.16
N GLY A 290 9.92 -7.00 -5.37
CA GLY A 290 9.01 -7.74 -6.25
C GLY A 290 8.69 -9.15 -5.74
N ASP A 291 9.66 -9.84 -5.12
CA ASP A 291 9.45 -11.14 -4.48
C ASP A 291 8.47 -11.05 -3.33
N LEU A 292 8.51 -9.93 -2.60
CA LEU A 292 7.60 -9.70 -1.48
C LEU A 292 6.19 -9.33 -1.95
N GLY A 293 6.09 -8.49 -2.97
CA GLY A 293 4.83 -7.95 -3.48
C GLY A 293 4.13 -8.82 -4.52
N GLY A 294 4.81 -9.82 -5.08
CA GLY A 294 4.26 -10.77 -6.05
C GLY A 294 4.27 -10.27 -7.50
N THR A 295 5.26 -9.45 -7.88
CA THR A 295 5.37 -8.92 -9.26
C THR A 295 6.10 -9.86 -10.22
N TYR A 296 6.65 -10.96 -9.73
CA TYR A 296 7.28 -12.00 -10.54
C TYR A 296 6.32 -13.17 -10.84
N PRO A 297 6.56 -13.93 -11.92
CA PRO A 297 5.72 -15.08 -12.26
C PRO A 297 5.75 -16.22 -11.24
N ASP A 298 6.90 -16.47 -10.64
CA ASP A 298 7.10 -17.40 -9.52
C ASP A 298 6.67 -16.74 -8.21
N ARG A 299 5.69 -17.34 -7.55
CA ARG A 299 4.90 -16.68 -6.49
C ARG A 299 5.15 -17.21 -5.11
N GLU A 300 5.78 -18.35 -5.00
CA GLU A 300 5.86 -19.09 -3.75
C GLU A 300 6.55 -18.30 -2.64
N LEU A 301 7.51 -17.41 -3.02
CA LEU A 301 8.18 -16.54 -2.06
C LEU A 301 7.25 -15.37 -1.65
N ALA A 302 6.52 -14.77 -2.59
CA ALA A 302 5.52 -13.74 -2.31
C ALA A 302 4.36 -14.29 -1.45
N ASP A 303 4.02 -15.55 -1.63
CA ASP A 303 2.99 -16.24 -0.87
C ASP A 303 3.30 -16.32 0.63
N VAL A 304 4.57 -16.30 1.03
CA VAL A 304 4.97 -16.28 2.44
C VAL A 304 4.45 -15.00 3.12
N SER A 305 4.71 -13.85 2.53
CA SER A 305 4.25 -12.56 3.06
C SER A 305 2.74 -12.38 2.96
N LEU A 306 2.12 -12.87 1.87
CA LEU A 306 0.67 -12.86 1.70
C LEU A 306 -0.02 -13.70 2.78
N SER A 307 0.46 -14.92 3.02
CA SER A 307 -0.07 -15.81 4.05
C SER A 307 -0.02 -15.17 5.43
N TRP A 308 1.06 -14.43 5.72
CA TRP A 308 1.19 -13.74 6.99
C TRP A 308 0.14 -12.64 7.17
N ILE A 309 -0.03 -11.74 6.20
CA ILE A 309 -1.04 -10.67 6.27
C ILE A 309 -2.47 -11.25 6.27
N LEU A 310 -2.75 -12.26 5.44
CA LEU A 310 -4.06 -12.92 5.41
C LEU A 310 -4.43 -13.55 6.76
N ARG A 311 -3.47 -14.18 7.45
CA ARG A 311 -3.71 -14.76 8.78
C ARG A 311 -4.21 -13.72 9.77
N HIS A 312 -3.58 -12.53 9.80
CA HIS A 312 -4.02 -11.44 10.67
C HIS A 312 -5.37 -10.87 10.25
N SER A 313 -5.61 -10.75 8.95
CA SER A 313 -6.87 -10.26 8.39
C SER A 313 -8.05 -11.19 8.71
N ILE A 314 -7.87 -12.50 8.52
CA ILE A 314 -8.85 -13.54 8.87
C ILE A 314 -9.07 -13.56 10.39
N GLY A 315 -8.02 -13.42 11.18
CA GLY A 315 -8.10 -13.30 12.63
C GLY A 315 -8.94 -12.12 13.12
N LYS A 316 -9.09 -11.07 12.28
CA LYS A 316 -10.02 -9.94 12.49
C LYS A 316 -11.36 -10.14 11.79
N GLY A 317 -11.60 -11.33 11.27
CA GLY A 317 -12.88 -11.75 10.71
C GLY A 317 -13.07 -11.45 9.25
N LEU A 318 -12.05 -10.96 8.50
CA LEU A 318 -12.15 -10.81 7.05
C LEU A 318 -12.46 -12.17 6.43
N ALA A 319 -13.54 -12.26 5.66
CA ALA A 319 -13.94 -13.48 4.96
C ALA A 319 -13.27 -13.54 3.59
N ILE A 320 -12.48 -14.58 3.40
CA ILE A 320 -11.69 -14.84 2.21
C ILE A 320 -12.15 -16.14 1.58
N ASP A 321 -12.21 -16.18 0.25
CA ASP A 321 -12.40 -17.42 -0.50
C ASP A 321 -11.17 -18.32 -0.26
N PRO A 322 -11.34 -19.54 0.23
CA PRO A 322 -10.23 -20.47 0.44
C PRO A 322 -9.39 -20.72 -0.81
N SER A 323 -9.97 -20.65 -2.01
CA SER A 323 -9.25 -20.81 -3.28
C SER A 323 -8.26 -19.67 -3.57
N GLY A 324 -8.45 -18.51 -2.93
CA GLY A 324 -7.51 -17.38 -3.02
C GLY A 324 -6.34 -17.46 -2.03
N LEU A 325 -6.34 -18.44 -1.13
CA LEU A 325 -5.23 -18.62 -0.20
C LEU A 325 -4.00 -19.20 -0.92
N PRO A 326 -2.80 -18.78 -0.51
CA PRO A 326 -1.56 -19.36 -1.04
C PRO A 326 -1.49 -20.87 -0.74
N GLU A 327 -1.33 -21.68 -1.79
CA GLU A 327 -1.28 -23.14 -1.65
C GLU A 327 0.07 -23.63 -1.13
N LYS A 328 1.15 -23.00 -1.57
CA LYS A 328 2.53 -23.50 -1.34
C LYS A 328 3.51 -22.36 -1.07
N PRO A 329 3.36 -21.61 0.03
CA PRO A 329 4.40 -20.66 0.42
C PRO A 329 5.72 -21.39 0.59
N ASN A 330 6.78 -20.94 -0.10
CA ASN A 330 8.07 -21.59 -0.06
C ASN A 330 9.20 -20.58 0.13
N ALA A 331 9.81 -20.62 1.29
CA ALA A 331 10.95 -19.76 1.63
C ALA A 331 12.19 -20.02 0.77
N LEU A 332 12.29 -21.15 0.09
CA LEU A 332 13.45 -21.55 -0.74
C LEU A 332 13.22 -21.34 -2.24
N SER A 333 12.06 -20.83 -2.64
CA SER A 333 11.78 -20.47 -4.04
C SER A 333 12.81 -19.50 -4.61
N PRO A 334 12.98 -19.41 -5.94
CA PRO A 334 13.87 -18.46 -6.56
C PRO A 334 13.72 -17.05 -5.98
N MET A 335 14.81 -16.34 -5.86
CA MET A 335 14.86 -14.97 -5.37
C MET A 335 15.48 -14.11 -6.46
N HIS A 336 14.85 -12.98 -6.75
CA HIS A 336 15.27 -12.09 -7.81
C HIS A 336 16.27 -11.03 -7.31
N ASP A 337 17.18 -10.65 -8.20
CA ASP A 337 18.12 -9.56 -7.96
C ASP A 337 17.65 -8.27 -8.65
N SER A 338 16.68 -7.60 -8.02
CA SER A 338 16.10 -6.35 -8.53
C SER A 338 17.12 -5.27 -8.86
N PHE A 339 18.26 -5.24 -8.13
CA PHE A 339 19.35 -4.31 -8.43
C PHE A 339 20.02 -4.61 -9.76
N SER A 340 20.40 -5.87 -10.00
CA SER A 340 21.03 -6.26 -11.26
C SER A 340 20.08 -6.21 -12.45
N GLU A 341 18.79 -6.46 -12.24
CA GLU A 341 17.75 -6.34 -13.26
C GLU A 341 17.51 -4.87 -13.67
N CYS A 342 17.52 -3.95 -12.69
CA CYS A 342 17.29 -2.53 -12.93
C CYS A 342 18.50 -1.80 -13.52
N PHE A 343 19.71 -2.13 -13.06
CA PHE A 343 20.94 -1.44 -13.44
C PHE A 343 21.79 -2.29 -14.35
N VAL A 344 21.62 -2.14 -15.68
CA VAL A 344 22.34 -2.91 -16.71
C VAL A 344 23.46 -2.04 -17.31
N GLY A 345 24.57 -2.65 -17.71
CA GLY A 345 25.67 -2.00 -18.42
C GLY A 345 26.35 -0.88 -17.61
N PHE A 346 26.54 0.31 -18.20
CA PHE A 346 27.22 1.45 -17.57
C PHE A 346 26.50 1.94 -16.29
N ARG A 347 25.19 1.77 -16.20
CA ARG A 347 24.42 2.13 -15.00
C ARG A 347 24.83 1.32 -13.77
N LYS A 348 25.22 0.08 -13.92
CA LYS A 348 25.71 -0.76 -12.83
C LYS A 348 27.01 -0.22 -12.21
N TRP A 349 27.79 0.54 -12.96
CA TRP A 349 29.04 1.13 -12.47
C TRP A 349 28.86 2.37 -11.61
N ILE A 350 27.79 3.11 -11.84
CA ILE A 350 27.50 4.37 -11.10
C ILE A 350 26.56 4.16 -9.90
N HIS A 351 25.95 3.00 -9.77
CA HIS A 351 25.11 2.65 -8.63
C HIS A 351 25.76 1.55 -7.79
N SER A 352 25.69 1.67 -6.47
CA SER A 352 26.13 0.66 -5.53
C SER A 352 24.92 -0.02 -4.88
N ARG A 353 25.08 -1.30 -4.53
CA ARG A 353 24.07 -2.01 -3.74
C ARG A 353 23.90 -1.34 -2.40
N PHE A 354 22.65 -1.11 -2.04
CA PHE A 354 22.25 -0.66 -0.74
C PHE A 354 21.77 -1.86 0.09
N TYR A 355 22.20 -1.95 1.33
CA TYR A 355 21.74 -2.97 2.27
C TYR A 355 20.93 -2.28 3.35
N ARG A 356 19.65 -2.60 3.41
CA ARG A 356 18.71 -2.02 4.36
C ARG A 356 19.15 -2.32 5.79
N PRO A 357 19.22 -1.34 6.69
CA PRO A 357 19.42 -1.62 8.11
C PRO A 357 18.19 -2.34 8.67
N VAL A 358 18.39 -3.43 9.42
CA VAL A 358 17.31 -4.24 9.99
C VAL A 358 17.38 -4.23 11.51
N MET A 359 16.23 -4.34 12.18
CA MET A 359 16.13 -4.36 13.65
C MET A 359 16.75 -3.12 14.34
N GLN A 360 16.67 -1.97 13.70
CA GLN A 360 17.33 -0.73 14.18
C GLN A 360 16.37 0.36 14.65
N THR A 361 15.05 0.16 14.58
CA THR A 361 14.10 1.17 15.07
C THR A 361 14.11 1.31 16.59
N GLY A 362 14.62 0.32 17.32
CA GLY A 362 14.66 0.31 18.80
C GLY A 362 13.28 0.20 19.47
N THR A 363 12.23 -0.07 18.70
CA THR A 363 10.84 -0.02 19.18
C THR A 363 10.25 -1.39 19.54
N ASN A 364 11.00 -2.47 19.41
CA ASN A 364 10.53 -3.86 19.53
C ASN A 364 9.35 -4.22 18.58
N THR A 365 9.14 -3.42 17.53
CA THR A 365 8.09 -3.67 16.52
C THR A 365 8.62 -4.44 15.33
N GLU A 366 9.93 -4.57 15.17
CA GLU A 366 10.56 -5.32 14.09
C GLU A 366 10.77 -6.80 14.48
N SER A 367 10.60 -7.69 13.52
CA SER A 367 10.88 -9.12 13.62
C SER A 367 11.44 -9.67 12.32
N LEU A 368 12.15 -10.81 12.41
CA LEU A 368 12.57 -11.57 11.22
C LEU A 368 11.58 -12.69 10.96
N ASP A 369 11.21 -12.86 9.70
CA ASP A 369 10.41 -14.01 9.27
C ASP A 369 11.27 -15.27 9.19
N GLU A 370 10.64 -16.42 9.39
CA GLU A 370 11.30 -17.72 9.32
C GLU A 370 11.90 -18.01 7.94
N SER A 371 11.39 -17.36 6.87
CA SER A 371 11.93 -17.47 5.51
C SER A 371 13.41 -17.11 5.41
N ILE A 372 13.84 -16.08 6.17
CA ILE A 372 15.25 -15.68 6.24
C ILE A 372 16.08 -16.77 6.92
N ARG A 373 15.58 -17.30 8.05
CA ARG A 373 16.29 -18.32 8.80
C ARG A 373 16.43 -19.62 8.02
N ILE A 374 15.36 -20.07 7.39
CA ILE A 374 15.38 -21.26 6.52
C ILE A 374 16.44 -21.11 5.43
N ARG A 375 16.49 -19.96 4.75
CA ARG A 375 17.49 -19.70 3.70
C ARG A 375 18.92 -19.71 4.25
N LEU A 376 19.16 -19.06 5.38
CA LEU A 376 20.48 -19.01 6.01
C LEU A 376 21.00 -20.41 6.38
N LEU A 377 20.10 -21.31 6.80
CA LEU A 377 20.45 -22.68 7.20
C LEU A 377 20.63 -23.61 6.00
N THR A 378 19.87 -23.43 4.94
CA THR A 378 19.80 -24.36 3.81
C THR A 378 20.60 -23.92 2.59
N ASN A 379 20.84 -22.63 2.40
CA ASN A 379 21.61 -22.08 1.28
C ASN A 379 22.90 -21.42 1.76
N PRO A 380 24.08 -22.11 1.61
CA PRO A 380 25.37 -21.56 2.02
C PRO A 380 25.76 -20.26 1.31
N GLU A 381 25.22 -19.99 0.14
CA GLU A 381 25.48 -18.76 -0.63
C GLU A 381 24.61 -17.58 -0.19
N TYR A 382 23.50 -17.83 0.49
CA TYR A 382 22.65 -16.78 1.02
C TYR A 382 23.31 -16.11 2.22
N ARG A 383 23.90 -14.95 1.99
CA ARG A 383 24.65 -14.18 3.01
C ARG A 383 24.27 -12.69 2.93
N PRO A 384 23.04 -12.33 3.34
CA PRO A 384 22.62 -10.93 3.32
C PRO A 384 23.53 -10.11 4.26
N ASN A 385 23.99 -8.96 3.73
CA ASN A 385 24.95 -8.09 4.44
C ASN A 385 24.27 -6.90 5.10
N ASN A 386 23.06 -7.11 5.61
CA ASN A 386 22.27 -6.08 6.26
C ASN A 386 22.79 -5.80 7.66
N GLU A 387 22.99 -4.53 7.97
CA GLU A 387 23.36 -4.11 9.33
C GLU A 387 22.26 -4.51 10.32
N GLY A 388 22.62 -5.02 11.48
CA GLY A 388 21.70 -5.51 12.51
C GLY A 388 21.28 -6.98 12.35
N LEU A 389 21.40 -7.58 11.17
CA LEU A 389 20.95 -8.97 10.95
C LEU A 389 21.70 -9.99 11.78
N LYS A 390 23.03 -9.88 11.88
CA LYS A 390 23.86 -10.83 12.66
C LYS A 390 23.48 -10.87 14.13
N SER A 391 23.27 -9.70 14.73
CA SER A 391 22.83 -9.61 16.14
C SER A 391 21.42 -10.17 16.31
N ALA A 392 20.50 -9.90 15.38
CA ALA A 392 19.13 -10.39 15.46
C ALA A 392 19.01 -11.92 15.40
N ILE A 393 19.93 -12.61 14.70
CA ILE A 393 19.94 -14.08 14.57
C ILE A 393 20.57 -14.74 15.80
N THR A 394 21.55 -14.09 16.44
CA THR A 394 22.31 -14.67 17.56
C THR A 394 21.52 -14.66 18.88
N PHE A 395 20.50 -13.81 19.01
CA PHE A 395 19.70 -13.64 20.24
C PHE A 395 18.42 -14.50 20.32
N ARG A 396 18.25 -15.53 19.47
CA ARG A 396 17.08 -16.42 19.54
C ARG A 396 17.47 -17.90 19.50
#